data_daeb504024dfe148937c4312c9bc5e7e
#
_entry.id   daeb504024dfe148937c4312c9bc5e7e
#
_cell.length_a   1.000
_cell.length_b   1.000
_cell.length_c   1.000
_cell.angle_alpha   90.00
_cell.angle_beta   90.00
_cell.angle_gamma   90.00
#
_symmetry.space_group_name_H-M   'P 1'
#
loop_
_entity.id
_entity.type
_entity.pdbx_description
1 polymer ?
#
loop_
_entity_poly.entity_id
_entity_poly.type
_entity_poly.pdbx_seq_one_letter_code
_entity_poly.pdbx_strand_id
1 'polypeptide(L)'
;MEEEKKAPIRVRVNRSLAFFCCLAVLPETYGFGGTRPTLTVSHDNSCDDYVTVVPLIPTGHYVPGEGWQAGSHSLVTVDDKTYMALCDYPVTIHANCLGRGLGYVWPANERNGVLKALAHHFLITKENLL
;
A
#
# COMPACT_ATOMS: atom_id res chain seq x y z
N MET A 1 -28.10 -3.81 -5.29
CA MET A 1 -27.64 -3.68 -5.33
C MET A 1 -26.91 -3.37 -4.89
N GLU A 2 -26.76 -3.02 -4.84
CA GLU A 2 -26.00 -2.66 -4.50
C GLU A 2 -25.35 -3.16 -3.71
N GLU A 3 -25.23 -3.64 -3.19
CA GLU A 3 -24.60 -4.11 -2.49
C GLU A 3 -23.75 -4.74 -2.95
N GLU A 4 -23.71 -5.12 -3.69
CA GLU A 4 -22.95 -5.69 -4.24
C GLU A 4 -21.92 -5.11 -4.43
N LYS A 5 -21.90 -4.30 -4.36
CA LYS A 5 -21.03 -3.61 -4.54
C LYS A 5 -20.01 -3.86 -3.69
N LYS A 6 -20.08 -4.15 -2.73
CA LYS A 6 -19.13 -4.33 -1.93
C LYS A 6 -18.56 -5.58 -2.08
N ALA A 7 -19.06 -6.35 -2.60
CA ALA A 7 -18.58 -7.59 -2.69
C ALA A 7 -17.27 -7.74 -3.24
N PRO A 8 -16.88 -7.01 -4.10
CA PRO A 8 -15.67 -7.24 -4.74
C PRO A 8 -14.57 -7.25 -3.82
N ILE A 9 -14.64 -6.62 -2.85
CA ILE A 9 -13.59 -6.55 -2.11
C ILE A 9 -13.26 -7.74 -1.48
N ARG A 10 -14.06 -8.34 -1.08
CA ARG A 10 -13.77 -9.30 -0.38
C ARG A 10 -13.32 -10.37 -1.00
N VAL A 11 -13.23 -10.50 -1.73
CA VAL A 11 -12.95 -11.50 -2.25
C VAL A 11 -11.84 -11.86 -2.38
N ARG A 12 -11.28 -11.67 -2.55
CA ARG A 12 -10.45 -12.03 -2.79
C ARG A 12 -9.38 -12.02 -2.77
N VAL A 13 -9.20 -11.98 -3.01
CA VAL A 13 -8.31 -11.59 -2.65
C VAL A 13 -7.42 -12.49 -2.16
N ASN A 14 -7.63 -13.37 -1.88
CA ASN A 14 -6.84 -14.11 -1.27
C ASN A 14 -5.65 -14.37 -1.90
N ARG A 15 -5.39 -14.14 -2.89
CA ARG A 15 -4.35 -14.44 -3.42
C ARG A 15 -3.47 -13.55 -3.33
N SER A 16 -3.15 -12.93 -3.11
CA SER A 16 -2.21 -12.12 -3.20
C SER A 16 -2.65 -10.85 -3.45
N LEU A 17 -3.05 -10.14 -2.46
CA LEU A 17 -3.36 -8.80 -2.62
C LEU A 17 -2.17 -7.94 -2.69
N ALA A 18 -0.98 -8.43 -2.43
CA ALA A 18 0.22 -7.60 -2.45
C ALA A 18 0.35 -6.89 -3.80
N PHE A 19 0.75 -5.62 -3.76
CA PHE A 19 0.93 -4.78 -4.93
C PHE A 19 -0.36 -4.43 -5.65
N PHE A 20 -1.48 -4.54 -4.95
CA PHE A 20 -2.75 -4.09 -5.49
C PHE A 20 -3.02 -2.69 -4.96
N CYS A 21 -3.38 -1.79 -5.86
CA CYS A 21 -3.70 -0.43 -5.49
C CYS A 21 -5.19 -0.24 -5.42
N CYS A 22 -5.66 0.36 -4.35
CA CYS A 22 -7.08 0.65 -4.22
C CYS A 22 -7.25 1.84 -3.27
N LEU A 23 -8.41 2.45 -3.35
CA LEU A 23 -8.75 3.46 -2.38
C LEU A 23 -9.03 2.75 -1.07
N ALA A 24 -8.66 3.38 0.02
CA ALA A 24 -8.93 2.81 1.33
C ALA A 24 -9.15 3.94 2.31
N VAL A 25 -9.91 3.64 3.36
CA VAL A 25 -10.15 4.60 4.43
C VAL A 25 -9.09 4.37 5.48
N LEU A 26 -8.28 5.37 5.73
CA LEU A 26 -7.18 5.27 6.70
C LEU A 26 -7.53 6.01 7.97
N PRO A 27 -6.94 5.62 9.09
CA PRO A 27 -7.21 6.28 10.35
C PRO A 27 -6.72 7.73 10.33
N GLU A 28 -7.50 8.60 10.93
CA GLU A 28 -7.13 9.99 10.95
C GLU A 28 -5.89 10.29 11.75
N THR A 29 -5.63 9.52 12.76
CA THR A 29 -4.44 9.74 13.58
C THR A 29 -3.17 9.55 12.79
N TYR A 30 -3.28 8.97 11.59
CA TYR A 30 -2.10 8.70 10.82
C TYR A 30 -1.67 9.92 10.03
N GLY A 31 -2.40 10.98 10.03
CA GLY A 31 -2.02 12.14 9.24
C GLY A 31 -2.41 12.02 7.79
N PHE A 32 -2.78 10.82 7.37
CA PHE A 32 -3.22 10.59 6.00
C PHE A 32 -4.64 10.05 6.04
N GLY A 33 -5.41 10.47 7.02
CA GLY A 33 -6.73 9.93 7.21
C GLY A 33 -7.67 10.19 6.07
N GLY A 34 -8.81 9.53 6.12
CA GLY A 34 -9.81 9.65 5.07
C GLY A 34 -9.54 8.69 3.94
N THR A 35 -10.26 8.83 2.87
CA THR A 35 -10.18 7.93 1.73
C THR A 35 -9.05 8.40 0.83
N ARG A 36 -8.13 7.50 0.53
CA ARG A 36 -7.02 7.86 -0.35
C ARG A 36 -6.45 6.63 -1.02
N PRO A 37 -5.66 6.81 -2.08
CA PRO A 37 -5.03 5.68 -2.74
C PRO A 37 -4.03 5.01 -1.81
N THR A 38 -4.01 3.70 -1.85
CA THR A 38 -3.08 2.91 -1.05
C THR A 38 -2.57 1.75 -1.88
N LEU A 39 -1.49 1.16 -1.41
CA LEU A 39 -0.91 -0.02 -2.02
C LEU A 39 -0.89 -1.11 -0.97
N THR A 40 -1.48 -2.25 -1.26
CA THR A 40 -1.42 -3.36 -0.32
C THR A 40 -0.06 -4.00 -0.40
N VAL A 41 0.51 -4.27 0.75
CA VAL A 41 1.87 -4.79 0.83
C VAL A 41 1.98 -6.06 1.63
N SER A 42 0.85 -6.63 2.06
CA SER A 42 0.89 -7.89 2.76
C SER A 42 0.07 -8.90 1.99
N HIS A 43 0.32 -10.16 2.29
CA HIS A 43 -0.50 -11.21 1.73
C HIS A 43 -1.85 -11.18 2.39
N ASP A 44 -2.83 -11.68 1.69
CA ASP A 44 -4.12 -11.85 2.24
C ASP A 44 -4.04 -12.87 3.35
N ASN A 45 -4.65 -12.59 4.44
CA ASN A 45 -4.68 -13.54 5.53
C ASN A 45 -6.09 -14.06 5.63
N SER A 46 -6.29 -15.25 5.20
CA SER A 46 -7.63 -15.80 5.15
C SER A 46 -8.24 -15.99 6.52
N CYS A 47 -7.47 -15.84 7.56
CA CYS A 47 -8.00 -16.07 8.89
C CYS A 47 -8.61 -14.85 9.53
N ASP A 48 -8.20 -13.67 9.14
CA ASP A 48 -8.65 -12.53 9.89
C ASP A 48 -9.04 -11.31 9.09
N ASP A 49 -9.07 -11.35 7.83
CA ASP A 49 -9.57 -10.23 7.04
C ASP A 49 -8.84 -8.91 7.25
N TYR A 50 -7.59 -8.95 7.63
CA TYR A 50 -6.81 -7.74 7.78
C TYR A 50 -5.72 -7.68 6.71
N VAL A 51 -5.38 -6.48 6.31
CA VAL A 51 -4.39 -6.29 5.27
C VAL A 51 -3.55 -5.07 5.62
N THR A 52 -2.28 -5.12 5.28
CA THR A 52 -1.41 -3.98 5.52
C THR A 52 -1.25 -3.19 4.23
N VAL A 53 -1.41 -1.89 4.33
CA VAL A 53 -1.29 -1.00 3.19
C VAL A 53 -0.34 0.13 3.52
N VAL A 54 0.16 0.78 2.46
CA VAL A 54 0.93 2.01 2.63
C VAL A 54 0.23 3.08 1.79
N PRO A 55 0.28 4.35 2.20
CA PRO A 55 -0.38 5.39 1.44
C PRO A 55 0.40 5.72 0.17
N LEU A 56 -0.33 6.14 -0.84
CA LEU A 56 0.25 6.57 -2.10
C LEU A 56 -0.02 8.05 -2.28
N ILE A 57 0.98 8.77 -2.72
CA ILE A 57 0.83 10.19 -3.01
C ILE A 57 1.15 10.40 -4.48
N PRO A 58 0.30 11.10 -5.23
CA PRO A 58 0.63 11.39 -6.62
C PRO A 58 1.97 12.09 -6.69
N THR A 59 2.80 11.75 -7.65
CA THR A 59 4.15 12.29 -7.69
C THR A 59 4.15 13.81 -7.80
N GLY A 60 3.13 14.38 -8.37
CA GLY A 60 3.07 15.83 -8.45
C GLY A 60 2.89 16.51 -7.10
N HIS A 61 2.45 15.77 -6.10
CA HIS A 61 2.28 16.31 -4.75
C HIS A 61 3.34 15.80 -3.79
N TYR A 62 4.28 15.02 -4.27
CA TYR A 62 5.29 14.45 -3.39
C TYR A 62 6.44 15.45 -3.27
N VAL A 63 6.75 15.80 -2.04
CA VAL A 63 7.82 16.73 -1.79
C VAL A 63 8.84 16.06 -0.89
N PRO A 64 9.92 15.56 -1.45
CA PRO A 64 10.95 14.93 -0.62
C PRO A 64 11.65 16.00 0.15
N GLY A 65 12.20 15.66 1.26
CA GLY A 65 12.95 16.65 1.98
C GLY A 65 12.94 16.42 3.44
N GLU A 66 13.01 17.50 4.23
CA GLU A 66 13.20 17.32 5.58
C GLU A 66 12.18 16.46 6.21
N GLY A 67 12.49 15.58 7.04
CA GLY A 67 11.56 14.72 7.72
C GLY A 67 11.12 13.51 6.94
N TRP A 68 11.51 13.41 5.69
CA TRP A 68 11.10 12.25 4.91
C TRP A 68 12.18 11.19 4.88
N GLN A 69 11.75 9.96 4.93
CA GLN A 69 12.67 8.84 4.91
C GLN A 69 12.81 8.37 3.49
N ALA A 70 13.63 9.05 2.73
CA ALA A 70 13.71 8.77 1.30
C ALA A 70 13.96 7.30 0.99
N GLY A 71 14.72 6.62 1.82
CA GLY A 71 14.98 5.19 1.58
C GLY A 71 13.77 4.33 1.81
N SER A 72 12.74 4.87 2.43
CA SER A 72 11.50 4.14 2.70
C SER A 72 10.39 4.55 1.78
N HIS A 73 10.70 5.22 0.68
CA HIS A 73 9.69 5.60 -0.31
C HIS A 73 10.08 5.02 -1.66
N SER A 74 9.10 4.69 -2.46
CA SER A 74 9.38 4.07 -3.75
C SER A 74 8.32 4.46 -4.77
N LEU A 75 8.76 4.65 -6.01
CA LEU A 75 7.87 5.04 -7.07
C LEU A 75 7.12 3.83 -7.61
N VAL A 76 5.85 3.97 -7.84
CA VAL A 76 5.04 2.91 -8.44
C VAL A 76 4.17 3.49 -9.52
N THR A 77 3.88 2.70 -10.53
CA THR A 77 3.02 3.09 -11.64
C THR A 77 1.81 2.17 -11.68
N VAL A 78 0.65 2.78 -11.72
CA VAL A 78 -0.58 2.02 -11.76
C VAL A 78 -1.44 2.64 -12.85
N ASP A 79 -1.71 1.88 -13.89
CA ASP A 79 -2.64 2.34 -14.91
C ASP A 79 -2.26 3.73 -15.45
N ASP A 80 -1.01 3.89 -15.81
CA ASP A 80 -0.49 5.12 -16.37
C ASP A 80 -0.34 6.28 -15.42
N LYS A 81 -0.61 6.08 -14.17
CA LYS A 81 -0.39 7.11 -13.19
C LYS A 81 0.74 6.71 -12.28
N THR A 82 1.52 7.69 -11.84
CA THR A 82 2.64 7.39 -10.96
C THR A 82 2.38 7.97 -9.58
N TYR A 83 2.80 7.21 -8.59
CA TYR A 83 2.65 7.59 -7.20
C TYR A 83 3.92 7.31 -6.46
N MET A 84 4.10 7.99 -5.35
CA MET A 84 5.16 7.65 -4.43
C MET A 84 4.54 6.85 -3.29
N ALA A 85 5.02 5.64 -3.08
CA ALA A 85 4.53 4.78 -2.00
C ALA A 85 5.32 5.11 -0.74
N LEU A 86 4.60 5.51 0.30
CA LEU A 86 5.24 5.92 1.54
C LEU A 86 5.34 4.70 2.46
N CYS A 87 6.38 3.91 2.26
CA CYS A 87 6.53 2.65 2.97
C CYS A 87 6.94 2.82 4.41
N ASP A 88 7.16 4.06 4.85
CA ASP A 88 7.40 4.32 6.25
C ASP A 88 6.09 4.62 7.02
N TYR A 89 4.95 4.46 6.36
CA TYR A 89 3.67 4.63 7.02
C TYR A 89 2.76 3.42 6.80
N PRO A 90 3.25 2.21 7.09
CA PRO A 90 2.38 1.04 6.89
C PRO A 90 1.30 1.01 7.97
N VAL A 91 0.14 0.58 7.59
CA VAL A 91 -0.96 0.45 8.55
C VAL A 91 -1.77 -0.78 8.17
N THR A 92 -2.19 -1.51 9.19
CA THR A 92 -2.99 -2.71 8.98
C THR A 92 -4.44 -2.35 9.24
N ILE A 93 -5.28 -2.57 8.25
CA ILE A 93 -6.68 -2.21 8.33
C ILE A 93 -7.54 -3.41 7.98
N HIS A 94 -8.78 -3.34 8.36
CA HIS A 94 -9.73 -4.39 8.01
C HIS A 94 -10.05 -4.29 6.53
N ALA A 95 -10.26 -5.41 5.90
CA ALA A 95 -10.54 -5.44 4.47
C ALA A 95 -11.76 -4.61 4.10
N ASN A 96 -12.68 -4.43 5.02
CA ASN A 96 -13.85 -3.61 4.75
C ASN A 96 -13.49 -2.14 4.50
N CYS A 97 -12.31 -1.72 4.87
CA CYS A 97 -11.87 -0.35 4.63
C CYS A 97 -11.37 -0.16 3.20
N LEU A 98 -11.19 -1.24 2.45
CA LEU A 98 -10.74 -1.12 1.07
C LEU A 98 -11.91 -0.73 0.19
N GLY A 99 -11.66 0.15 -0.73
CA GLY A 99 -12.69 0.61 -1.64
C GLY A 99 -12.37 0.23 -3.07
N ARG A 100 -12.57 1.15 -3.99
CA ARG A 100 -12.45 0.87 -5.39
C ARG A 100 -11.02 0.51 -5.76
N GLY A 101 -10.86 -0.53 -6.55
CA GLY A 101 -9.55 -0.92 -7.03
C GLY A 101 -9.06 0.01 -8.12
N LEU A 102 -7.75 0.23 -8.14
CA LEU A 102 -7.12 1.09 -9.12
C LEU A 102 -6.22 0.30 -10.05
N GLY A 103 -5.82 -0.88 -9.66
CA GLY A 103 -4.96 -1.73 -10.49
C GLY A 103 -3.82 -2.29 -9.70
N TYR A 104 -2.93 -2.98 -10.39
CA TYR A 104 -1.78 -3.60 -9.76
C TYR A 104 -0.51 -2.93 -10.21
N VAL A 105 0.52 -3.02 -9.40
CA VAL A 105 1.85 -2.59 -9.78
C VAL A 105 2.50 -3.80 -10.44
N TRP A 106 2.60 -3.78 -11.77
CA TRP A 106 3.12 -4.90 -12.51
C TRP A 106 4.64 -4.92 -12.70
N PRO A 107 5.32 -3.80 -12.92
CA PRO A 107 6.75 -3.87 -13.20
C PRO A 107 7.54 -4.44 -12.03
N ALA A 108 8.36 -5.43 -12.32
CA ALA A 108 9.12 -6.10 -11.27
C ALA A 108 10.07 -5.16 -10.55
N ASN A 109 10.67 -4.22 -11.27
CA ASN A 109 11.58 -3.30 -10.62
C ASN A 109 10.86 -2.40 -9.63
N GLU A 110 9.60 -2.04 -9.92
CA GLU A 110 8.85 -1.20 -9.00
C GLU A 110 8.42 -2.01 -7.78
N ARG A 111 8.00 -3.25 -7.97
CA ARG A 111 7.67 -4.09 -6.83
C ARG A 111 8.88 -4.32 -5.95
N ASN A 112 10.03 -4.55 -6.56
CA ASN A 112 11.26 -4.71 -5.80
C ASN A 112 11.62 -3.43 -5.06
N GLY A 113 11.35 -2.28 -5.67
CA GLY A 113 11.58 -1.01 -5.01
C GLY A 113 10.75 -0.85 -3.75
N VAL A 114 9.49 -1.29 -3.81
CA VAL A 114 8.63 -1.24 -2.63
C VAL A 114 9.17 -2.18 -1.55
N LEU A 115 9.58 -3.39 -1.93
CA LEU A 115 10.11 -4.32 -0.95
C LEU A 115 11.38 -3.78 -0.30
N LYS A 116 12.25 -3.14 -1.09
CA LYS A 116 13.44 -2.55 -0.51
C LYS A 116 13.11 -1.41 0.43
N ALA A 117 12.12 -0.59 0.07
CA ALA A 117 11.73 0.51 0.92
C ALA A 117 11.14 0.01 2.24
N LEU A 118 10.33 -1.05 2.18
CA LEU A 118 9.79 -1.63 3.39
C LEU A 118 10.90 -2.22 4.25
N ALA A 119 11.84 -2.91 3.63
CA ALA A 119 12.95 -3.48 4.37
C ALA A 119 13.77 -2.38 5.03
N HIS A 120 13.98 -1.29 4.34
CA HIS A 120 14.71 -0.17 4.90
C HIS A 120 13.98 0.38 6.12
N HIS A 121 12.69 0.55 6.02
CA HIS A 121 11.90 1.09 7.12
C HIS A 121 11.94 0.18 8.33
N PHE A 122 11.86 -1.13 8.10
CA PHE A 122 11.84 -2.08 9.20
C PHE A 122 13.23 -2.54 9.62
N LEU A 123 14.28 -1.94 9.07
CA LEU A 123 15.65 -2.29 9.43
C LEU A 123 15.98 -3.75 9.16
N ILE A 124 15.44 -4.28 8.08
CA ILE A 124 15.72 -5.66 7.71
C ILE A 124 16.94 -5.65 6.83
N THR A 125 18.09 -5.97 7.41
CA THR A 125 19.35 -6.00 6.69
C THR A 125 20.01 -7.33 6.91
N LYS A 126 21.07 -7.59 6.16
CA LYS A 126 21.79 -8.80 6.35
C LYS A 126 22.27 -8.94 7.76
N GLU A 127 22.72 -7.87 8.37
CA GLU A 127 23.20 -7.93 9.73
C GLU A 127 22.11 -8.20 10.72
N ASN A 128 20.89 -7.78 10.43
CA ASN A 128 19.78 -7.94 11.37
C ASN A 128 19.02 -9.24 11.21
N LEU A 129 19.32 -10.00 10.17
CA LEU A 129 18.67 -11.28 9.97
C LEU A 129 19.52 -12.36 10.58
N LEU A 130 18.95 -13.20 11.35
CA LEU A 130 19.71 -14.27 11.97
C LEU A 130 19.29 -15.63 11.57
#